data_322702418a1631932398864726a9eaa0
#
_entry.id   322702418a1631932398864726a9eaa0
#
_cell.length_a   1.000
_cell.length_b   1.000
_cell.length_c   1.000
_cell.angle_alpha   90.00
_cell.angle_beta   90.00
_cell.angle_gamma   90.00
#
_symmetry.space_group_name_H-M   'P 1'
#
loop_
_entity.id
_entity.type
_entity.pdbx_description
1 polymer ?
#
loop_
_entity_poly.entity_id
_entity_poly.type
_entity_poly.pdbx_seq_one_letter_code
_entity_poly.pdbx_strand_id
1 'polypeptide(L)'
;MALRKGEKRMTYEEAKQKLMSVGQEHLLQYFEELGEEEKKSLLKQIEDLDLSLLNLIEGGVKEIPKGKLEPLGAVTLEEIAAKREHYEEIGLQAIYDCKVGAVLLAGGQGTRLGLDKPKGMLNVGVTKELYLFEQLIHNLMQVKEKANAWIPLFIMTSEKNNDDTTQFFKEHDYFGYNKDYVFFFVQEMAPSVSYDGKIYMEGKAKLSTSPNGNGGWFSSLAKAGLLDKIDELGVEWLNVFSVDNVLQKMADPVFVGATIEAGCVCGSKVVAKADPNEKVGVLCLEDGKPSIVEYYEMTDEMIHSKDENGRLLYNYGVILNYLFNVKTLTKIMNEYMPTHVVEKKIPYMAEDGQMMKPEEPNGYKFELLVLDMIRMMDNCLSFEVEREREFAPIKNRTGVDSLDTARDLMKKNKIEF
;
A
#
# COMPACT_ATOMS: atom_id res chain seq x y z
N MET A 1 -14.56 -10.45 -19.04
CA MET A 1 -14.21 -11.42 -17.97
C MET A 1 -14.75 -12.78 -18.37
N ALA A 2 -13.93 -13.62 -18.99
CA ALA A 2 -14.34 -14.97 -19.40
C ALA A 2 -14.14 -15.88 -18.17
N LEU A 3 -15.23 -16.42 -17.65
CA LEU A 3 -15.23 -17.40 -16.57
C LEU A 3 -14.34 -18.60 -16.95
N ARG A 4 -13.32 -18.91 -16.16
CA ARG A 4 -12.64 -20.20 -16.21
C ARG A 4 -13.71 -21.29 -15.98
N LYS A 5 -13.90 -22.16 -16.96
CA LYS A 5 -14.83 -23.30 -16.86
C LYS A 5 -14.35 -24.22 -15.74
N GLY A 6 -15.12 -24.29 -14.62
CA GLY A 6 -14.98 -25.34 -13.62
C GLY A 6 -14.81 -24.91 -12.16
N GLU A 7 -14.88 -23.64 -11.78
CA GLU A 7 -14.85 -23.28 -10.36
C GLU A 7 -16.18 -23.70 -9.69
N LYS A 8 -16.07 -24.66 -8.76
CA LYS A 8 -17.17 -25.08 -7.91
C LYS A 8 -17.51 -23.91 -6.98
N ARG A 9 -18.67 -23.28 -7.14
CA ARG A 9 -19.14 -22.21 -6.26
C ARG A 9 -19.55 -22.78 -4.91
N MET A 10 -19.27 -22.02 -3.85
CA MET A 10 -19.70 -22.38 -2.49
C MET A 10 -21.23 -22.51 -2.45
N THR A 11 -21.70 -23.59 -1.88
CA THR A 11 -23.13 -23.84 -1.62
C THR A 11 -23.54 -23.24 -0.27
N TYR A 12 -24.86 -23.10 -0.03
CA TYR A 12 -25.40 -22.66 1.26
C TYR A 12 -24.91 -23.55 2.42
N GLU A 13 -24.94 -24.87 2.24
CA GLU A 13 -24.51 -25.81 3.30
C GLU A 13 -23.01 -25.70 3.59
N GLU A 14 -22.17 -25.51 2.57
CA GLU A 14 -20.73 -25.26 2.75
C GLU A 14 -20.50 -23.94 3.48
N ALA A 15 -21.21 -22.86 3.12
CA ALA A 15 -21.14 -21.56 3.81
C ALA A 15 -21.58 -21.68 5.27
N LYS A 16 -22.69 -22.37 5.53
CA LYS A 16 -23.22 -22.61 6.87
C LYS A 16 -22.21 -23.36 7.74
N GLN A 17 -21.62 -24.44 7.22
CA GLN A 17 -20.58 -25.19 7.95
C GLN A 17 -19.35 -24.33 8.24
N LYS A 18 -18.87 -23.55 7.24
CA LYS A 18 -17.75 -22.62 7.40
C LYS A 18 -18.02 -21.62 8.53
N LEU A 19 -19.20 -21.01 8.55
CA LEU A 19 -19.58 -20.00 9.55
C LEU A 19 -19.83 -20.60 10.94
N MET A 20 -20.45 -21.77 11.02
CA MET A 20 -20.65 -22.48 12.29
C MET A 20 -19.34 -22.79 13.01
N SER A 21 -18.29 -23.11 12.27
CA SER A 21 -16.99 -23.44 12.87
C SER A 21 -16.35 -22.29 13.64
N VAL A 22 -16.80 -21.04 13.41
CA VAL A 22 -16.30 -19.81 14.04
C VAL A 22 -17.40 -18.96 14.66
N GLY A 23 -18.63 -19.52 14.82
CA GLY A 23 -19.74 -18.84 15.48
C GLY A 23 -20.30 -17.62 14.74
N GLN A 24 -20.32 -17.64 13.38
CA GLN A 24 -20.76 -16.51 12.55
C GLN A 24 -22.05 -16.79 11.74
N GLU A 25 -22.90 -17.69 12.23
CA GLU A 25 -24.12 -18.15 11.52
C GLU A 25 -25.10 -17.02 11.25
N HIS A 26 -25.09 -15.95 12.04
CA HIS A 26 -25.95 -14.77 11.88
C HIS A 26 -25.79 -14.10 10.49
N LEU A 27 -24.68 -14.32 9.79
CA LEU A 27 -24.45 -13.78 8.46
C LEU A 27 -25.41 -14.38 7.40
N LEU A 28 -26.04 -15.52 7.70
CA LEU A 28 -27.04 -16.16 6.83
C LEU A 28 -28.48 -15.92 7.29
N GLN A 29 -28.72 -15.10 8.32
CA GLN A 29 -30.07 -14.94 8.92
C GLN A 29 -31.13 -14.43 7.95
N TYR A 30 -30.74 -13.68 6.91
CA TYR A 30 -31.66 -13.15 5.89
C TYR A 30 -31.63 -13.93 4.58
N PHE A 31 -30.88 -15.04 4.51
CA PHE A 31 -30.61 -15.75 3.24
C PHE A 31 -31.88 -16.13 2.47
N GLU A 32 -32.93 -16.59 3.17
CA GLU A 32 -34.20 -17.01 2.53
C GLU A 32 -34.99 -15.83 1.97
N GLU A 33 -34.73 -14.59 2.46
CA GLU A 33 -35.41 -13.38 1.97
C GLU A 33 -34.75 -12.79 0.71
N LEU A 34 -33.55 -13.27 0.35
CA LEU A 34 -32.74 -12.72 -0.73
C LEU A 34 -33.18 -13.23 -2.10
N GLY A 35 -33.02 -12.38 -3.11
CA GLY A 35 -33.09 -12.79 -4.51
C GLY A 35 -31.88 -13.67 -4.92
N GLU A 36 -32.03 -14.40 -6.04
CA GLU A 36 -30.99 -15.36 -6.47
C GLU A 36 -29.61 -14.74 -6.71
N GLU A 37 -29.52 -13.52 -7.23
CA GLU A 37 -28.24 -12.83 -7.44
C GLU A 37 -27.65 -12.36 -6.11
N GLU A 38 -28.48 -11.93 -5.17
CA GLU A 38 -28.03 -11.55 -3.81
C GLU A 38 -27.53 -12.77 -3.04
N LYS A 39 -28.20 -13.92 -3.13
CA LYS A 39 -27.75 -15.20 -2.55
C LYS A 39 -26.36 -15.57 -3.08
N LYS A 40 -26.17 -15.52 -4.40
CA LYS A 40 -24.87 -15.79 -5.02
C LYS A 40 -23.79 -14.83 -4.55
N SER A 41 -24.13 -13.54 -4.47
CA SER A 41 -23.20 -12.50 -3.99
C SER A 41 -22.78 -12.75 -2.54
N LEU A 42 -23.74 -13.03 -1.64
CA LEU A 42 -23.44 -13.30 -0.24
C LEU A 42 -22.58 -14.55 -0.06
N LEU A 43 -22.89 -15.64 -0.76
CA LEU A 43 -22.09 -16.86 -0.72
C LEU A 43 -20.65 -16.60 -1.20
N LYS A 44 -20.48 -15.79 -2.24
CA LYS A 44 -19.15 -15.42 -2.73
C LYS A 44 -18.37 -14.58 -1.69
N GLN A 45 -19.03 -13.61 -1.06
CA GLN A 45 -18.39 -12.83 0.03
C GLN A 45 -17.96 -13.74 1.17
N ILE A 46 -18.78 -14.71 1.59
CA ILE A 46 -18.45 -15.69 2.65
C ILE A 46 -17.27 -16.59 2.20
N GLU A 47 -17.27 -17.03 0.93
CA GLU A 47 -16.17 -17.83 0.37
C GLU A 47 -14.84 -17.10 0.46
N ASP A 48 -14.82 -15.80 0.12
CA ASP A 48 -13.63 -14.97 0.06
C ASP A 48 -13.11 -14.51 1.44
N LEU A 49 -13.93 -14.62 2.51
CA LEU A 49 -13.53 -14.22 3.86
C LEU A 49 -12.40 -15.10 4.42
N ASP A 50 -11.36 -14.44 4.90
CA ASP A 50 -10.38 -15.05 5.80
C ASP A 50 -10.88 -14.98 7.25
N LEU A 51 -11.48 -16.08 7.72
CA LEU A 51 -12.01 -16.20 9.07
C LEU A 51 -10.92 -16.44 10.13
N SER A 52 -9.68 -16.74 9.74
CA SER A 52 -8.58 -16.92 10.68
C SER A 52 -8.23 -15.62 11.41
N LEU A 53 -8.55 -14.46 10.81
CA LEU A 53 -8.38 -13.14 11.42
C LEU A 53 -9.15 -12.98 12.75
N LEU A 54 -10.24 -13.73 12.95
CA LEU A 54 -11.01 -13.70 14.19
C LEU A 54 -10.18 -14.19 15.39
N ASN A 55 -9.22 -15.08 15.17
CA ASN A 55 -8.34 -15.58 16.22
C ASN A 55 -7.46 -14.46 16.82
N LEU A 56 -7.22 -13.37 16.09
CA LEU A 56 -6.39 -12.25 16.55
C LEU A 56 -7.05 -11.42 17.66
N ILE A 57 -8.37 -11.55 17.81
CA ILE A 57 -9.12 -10.83 18.84
C ILE A 57 -9.62 -11.75 19.97
N GLU A 58 -9.45 -13.06 19.83
CA GLU A 58 -9.78 -14.01 20.88
C GLU A 58 -8.92 -13.78 22.13
N GLY A 59 -9.55 -13.47 23.25
CA GLY A 59 -8.86 -13.17 24.51
C GLY A 59 -8.26 -11.76 24.59
N GLY A 60 -8.67 -10.87 23.70
CA GLY A 60 -8.20 -9.49 23.58
C GLY A 60 -7.08 -9.31 22.58
N VAL A 61 -6.98 -8.08 22.03
CA VAL A 61 -5.90 -7.72 21.08
C VAL A 61 -4.57 -7.76 21.81
N LYS A 62 -3.64 -8.58 21.31
CA LYS A 62 -2.30 -8.71 21.86
C LYS A 62 -1.34 -7.79 21.12
N GLU A 63 -0.59 -6.99 21.86
CA GLU A 63 0.54 -6.27 21.29
C GLU A 63 1.61 -7.26 20.85
N ILE A 64 2.16 -7.06 19.65
CA ILE A 64 3.31 -7.83 19.16
C ILE A 64 4.55 -7.21 19.80
N PRO A 65 5.24 -7.92 20.71
CA PRO A 65 6.42 -7.36 21.36
C PRO A 65 7.51 -7.10 20.33
N LYS A 66 8.10 -5.91 20.37
CA LYS A 66 9.27 -5.56 19.56
C LYS A 66 10.53 -6.21 20.11
N GLY A 67 11.41 -6.62 19.19
CA GLY A 67 12.75 -7.05 19.49
C GLY A 67 13.67 -5.87 19.87
N LYS A 68 14.98 -6.14 19.95
CA LYS A 68 15.99 -5.11 20.19
C LYS A 68 16.09 -4.19 18.96
N LEU A 69 15.78 -2.91 19.12
CA LEU A 69 15.89 -1.93 18.06
C LEU A 69 17.29 -1.31 18.04
N GLU A 70 17.88 -1.21 16.85
CA GLU A 70 19.18 -0.60 16.59
C GLU A 70 19.07 0.37 15.39
N PRO A 71 19.80 1.50 15.39
CA PRO A 71 19.74 2.43 14.27
C PRO A 71 20.30 1.78 12.99
N LEU A 72 19.70 2.09 11.86
CA LEU A 72 20.21 1.75 10.53
C LEU A 72 20.64 3.02 9.81
N GLY A 73 21.89 3.08 9.37
CA GLY A 73 22.39 4.15 8.52
C GLY A 73 21.77 4.12 7.13
N ALA A 74 22.04 5.15 6.33
CA ALA A 74 21.62 5.20 4.93
C ALA A 74 22.84 5.45 4.02
N VAL A 75 22.71 5.06 2.75
CA VAL A 75 23.54 5.64 1.69
C VAL A 75 23.12 7.10 1.55
N THR A 76 24.01 8.01 1.95
CA THR A 76 23.74 9.44 2.09
C THR A 76 23.67 10.14 0.73
N LEU A 77 23.07 11.35 0.70
CA LEU A 77 23.06 12.18 -0.51
C LEU A 77 24.45 12.41 -1.09
N GLU A 78 25.49 12.56 -0.23
CA GLU A 78 26.87 12.74 -0.65
C GLU A 78 27.44 11.49 -1.33
N GLU A 79 27.24 10.31 -0.72
CA GLU A 79 27.67 9.02 -1.28
C GLU A 79 26.94 8.71 -2.60
N ILE A 80 25.64 9.02 -2.65
CA ILE A 80 24.84 8.89 -3.89
C ILE A 80 25.37 9.82 -4.97
N ALA A 81 25.69 11.07 -4.64
CA ALA A 81 26.23 12.02 -5.61
C ALA A 81 27.57 11.55 -6.18
N ALA A 82 28.44 10.98 -5.35
CA ALA A 82 29.75 10.47 -5.75
C ALA A 82 29.67 9.25 -6.71
N LYS A 83 28.59 8.47 -6.62
CA LYS A 83 28.40 7.24 -7.43
C LYS A 83 27.21 7.31 -8.38
N ARG A 84 26.58 8.48 -8.53
CA ARG A 84 25.31 8.66 -9.22
C ARG A 84 25.30 8.06 -10.63
N GLU A 85 26.30 8.39 -11.44
CA GLU A 85 26.39 7.95 -12.83
C GLU A 85 26.46 6.40 -12.91
N HIS A 86 27.27 5.81 -12.04
CA HIS A 86 27.40 4.36 -11.96
C HIS A 86 26.11 3.65 -11.55
N TYR A 87 25.44 4.13 -10.49
CA TYR A 87 24.14 3.59 -10.08
C TYR A 87 23.09 3.76 -11.18
N GLU A 88 23.07 4.94 -11.81
CA GLU A 88 22.12 5.22 -12.88
C GLU A 88 22.32 4.29 -14.09
N GLU A 89 23.55 3.99 -14.47
CA GLU A 89 23.87 3.05 -15.55
C GLU A 89 23.29 1.65 -15.26
N ILE A 90 23.54 1.12 -14.05
CA ILE A 90 23.03 -0.18 -13.63
C ILE A 90 21.50 -0.19 -13.64
N GLY A 91 20.87 0.84 -13.09
CA GLY A 91 19.41 0.92 -13.02
C GLY A 91 18.75 1.11 -14.38
N LEU A 92 19.31 1.95 -15.26
CA LEU A 92 18.81 2.13 -16.62
C LEU A 92 18.93 0.82 -17.41
N GLN A 93 20.03 0.07 -17.26
CA GLN A 93 20.17 -1.23 -17.90
C GLN A 93 19.12 -2.23 -17.41
N ALA A 94 18.85 -2.27 -16.08
CA ALA A 94 17.82 -3.14 -15.53
C ALA A 94 16.41 -2.79 -16.04
N ILE A 95 16.11 -1.49 -16.23
CA ILE A 95 14.84 -1.04 -16.79
C ILE A 95 14.78 -1.37 -18.30
N TYR A 96 15.85 -1.12 -19.03
CA TYR A 96 15.93 -1.44 -20.45
C TYR A 96 15.72 -2.94 -20.71
N ASP A 97 16.24 -3.80 -19.85
CA ASP A 97 16.09 -5.25 -19.89
C ASP A 97 14.70 -5.72 -19.39
N CYS A 98 13.75 -4.80 -19.17
CA CYS A 98 12.40 -5.06 -18.66
C CYS A 98 12.34 -5.70 -17.25
N LYS A 99 13.41 -5.60 -16.46
CA LYS A 99 13.52 -6.25 -15.15
C LYS A 99 12.83 -5.48 -14.03
N VAL A 100 12.34 -4.27 -14.28
CA VAL A 100 11.75 -3.39 -13.26
C VAL A 100 10.30 -3.10 -13.61
N GLY A 101 9.39 -3.36 -12.66
CA GLY A 101 8.00 -2.94 -12.69
C GLY A 101 7.68 -1.93 -11.59
N ALA A 102 6.64 -1.14 -11.79
CA ALA A 102 6.13 -0.14 -10.85
C ALA A 102 4.78 -0.59 -10.27
N VAL A 103 4.58 -0.44 -8.96
CA VAL A 103 3.32 -0.77 -8.27
C VAL A 103 2.79 0.47 -7.56
N LEU A 104 1.68 1.00 -8.04
CA LEU A 104 0.99 2.15 -7.46
C LEU A 104 -0.10 1.70 -6.50
N LEU A 105 0.05 2.00 -5.22
CA LEU A 105 -0.96 1.74 -4.18
C LEU A 105 -2.00 2.86 -4.19
N ALA A 106 -3.16 2.62 -4.84
CA ALA A 106 -4.21 3.61 -5.08
C ALA A 106 -5.60 3.20 -4.57
N GLY A 107 -5.69 2.30 -3.59
CA GLY A 107 -6.97 1.84 -3.01
C GLY A 107 -7.68 2.88 -2.14
N GLY A 108 -7.03 3.99 -1.80
CA GLY A 108 -7.55 5.02 -0.90
C GLY A 108 -8.58 5.95 -1.55
N GLN A 109 -9.64 6.27 -0.76
CA GLN A 109 -10.60 7.34 -1.08
C GLN A 109 -10.07 8.70 -0.63
N GLY A 110 -10.50 9.76 -1.32
CA GLY A 110 -10.12 11.15 -0.99
C GLY A 110 -10.95 11.80 0.14
N THR A 111 -11.60 11.02 1.00
CA THR A 111 -12.57 11.53 1.98
C THR A 111 -12.02 12.58 2.94
N ARG A 112 -10.78 12.43 3.41
CA ARG A 112 -10.09 13.44 4.25
C ARG A 112 -9.84 14.76 3.50
N LEU A 113 -9.81 14.70 2.16
CA LEU A 113 -9.63 15.86 1.29
C LEU A 113 -10.97 16.46 0.84
N GLY A 114 -12.08 15.89 1.31
CA GLY A 114 -13.44 16.29 0.91
C GLY A 114 -13.84 15.78 -0.47
N LEU A 115 -13.16 14.75 -0.99
CA LEU A 115 -13.49 14.11 -2.26
C LEU A 115 -14.33 12.86 -2.01
N ASP A 116 -15.40 12.71 -2.79
CA ASP A 116 -16.18 11.46 -2.87
C ASP A 116 -15.73 10.63 -4.10
N LYS A 117 -14.42 10.60 -4.33
CA LYS A 117 -13.77 9.95 -5.47
C LYS A 117 -12.41 9.36 -5.07
N PRO A 118 -11.81 8.49 -5.92
CA PRO A 118 -10.45 8.03 -5.73
C PRO A 118 -9.46 9.19 -5.54
N LYS A 119 -8.55 9.04 -4.59
CA LYS A 119 -7.58 10.10 -4.24
C LYS A 119 -6.73 10.56 -5.43
N GLY A 120 -6.36 9.63 -6.32
CA GLY A 120 -5.59 9.93 -7.52
C GLY A 120 -6.28 10.85 -8.52
N MET A 121 -7.61 11.02 -8.41
CA MET A 121 -8.41 11.96 -9.21
C MET A 121 -8.42 13.39 -8.63
N LEU A 122 -7.65 13.65 -7.56
CA LEU A 122 -7.50 14.98 -7.01
C LEU A 122 -6.83 15.90 -8.04
N ASN A 123 -7.48 17.04 -8.36
CA ASN A 123 -6.85 18.09 -9.14
C ASN A 123 -5.84 18.85 -8.27
N VAL A 124 -4.56 18.67 -8.54
CA VAL A 124 -3.44 19.38 -7.90
C VAL A 124 -3.06 20.66 -8.64
N GLY A 125 -3.59 20.88 -9.84
CA GLY A 125 -3.30 22.03 -10.66
C GLY A 125 -3.85 23.35 -10.12
N VAL A 126 -3.28 24.46 -10.59
CA VAL A 126 -3.69 25.84 -10.26
C VAL A 126 -3.97 26.63 -11.53
N THR A 127 -3.06 26.62 -12.49
CA THR A 127 -3.19 27.35 -13.77
C THR A 127 -3.83 26.51 -14.86
N LYS A 128 -3.75 25.19 -14.73
CA LYS A 128 -4.38 24.21 -15.61
C LYS A 128 -4.87 23.02 -14.77
N GLU A 129 -5.77 22.22 -15.31
CA GLU A 129 -6.07 20.92 -14.71
C GLU A 129 -4.81 20.03 -14.74
N LEU A 130 -4.50 19.45 -13.59
CA LEU A 130 -3.47 18.43 -13.44
C LEU A 130 -3.89 17.50 -12.33
N TYR A 131 -4.17 16.27 -12.66
CA TYR A 131 -4.59 15.26 -11.69
C TYR A 131 -3.40 14.58 -11.03
N LEU A 132 -3.58 14.12 -9.80
CA LEU A 132 -2.51 13.42 -9.07
C LEU A 132 -2.03 12.17 -9.83
N PHE A 133 -2.95 11.39 -10.40
CA PHE A 133 -2.59 10.27 -11.29
C PHE A 133 -1.76 10.73 -12.49
N GLU A 134 -2.18 11.80 -13.15
CA GLU A 134 -1.50 12.36 -14.31
C GLU A 134 -0.05 12.76 -13.97
N GLN A 135 0.15 13.47 -12.84
CA GLN A 135 1.49 13.87 -12.42
C GLN A 135 2.37 12.64 -12.12
N LEU A 136 1.82 11.60 -11.48
CA LEU A 136 2.55 10.36 -11.24
C LEU A 136 2.92 9.65 -12.54
N ILE A 137 2.02 9.59 -13.50
CA ILE A 137 2.32 9.03 -14.84
C ILE A 137 3.41 9.85 -15.53
N HIS A 138 3.35 11.18 -15.47
CA HIS A 138 4.40 12.05 -16.05
C HIS A 138 5.77 11.76 -15.40
N ASN A 139 5.82 11.55 -14.08
CA ASN A 139 7.08 11.20 -13.40
C ASN A 139 7.64 9.86 -13.91
N LEU A 140 6.78 8.86 -14.14
CA LEU A 140 7.19 7.56 -14.67
C LEU A 140 7.59 7.65 -16.16
N MET A 141 6.92 8.49 -16.95
CA MET A 141 7.26 8.74 -18.34
C MET A 141 8.69 9.30 -18.52
N GLN A 142 9.13 10.17 -17.62
CA GLN A 142 10.50 10.69 -17.65
C GLN A 142 11.54 9.56 -17.52
N VAL A 143 11.28 8.58 -16.67
CA VAL A 143 12.15 7.40 -16.52
C VAL A 143 12.08 6.51 -17.77
N LYS A 144 10.87 6.26 -18.27
CA LYS A 144 10.65 5.50 -19.53
C LYS A 144 11.41 6.12 -20.70
N GLU A 145 11.38 7.44 -20.86
CA GLU A 145 12.09 8.14 -21.92
C GLU A 145 13.61 7.98 -21.78
N LYS A 146 14.12 8.14 -20.56
CA LYS A 146 15.55 8.00 -20.26
C LYS A 146 16.06 6.58 -20.47
N ALA A 147 15.28 5.58 -20.07
CA ALA A 147 15.61 4.17 -20.24
C ALA A 147 15.30 3.65 -21.67
N ASN A 148 14.55 4.40 -22.46
CA ASN A 148 14.01 3.98 -23.75
C ASN A 148 13.25 2.62 -23.71
N ALA A 149 12.53 2.37 -22.61
CA ALA A 149 11.79 1.14 -22.39
C ALA A 149 10.50 1.42 -21.59
N TRP A 150 9.41 0.70 -21.93
CA TRP A 150 8.18 0.78 -21.14
C TRP A 150 8.33 0.01 -19.83
N ILE A 151 7.85 0.58 -18.75
CA ILE A 151 7.88 -0.01 -17.41
C ILE A 151 6.49 -0.55 -17.10
N PRO A 152 6.32 -1.86 -16.81
CA PRO A 152 5.04 -2.39 -16.40
C PRO A 152 4.52 -1.66 -15.15
N LEU A 153 3.32 -1.11 -15.22
CA LEU A 153 2.66 -0.38 -14.14
C LEU A 153 1.46 -1.18 -13.62
N PHE A 154 1.56 -1.63 -12.38
CA PHE A 154 0.50 -2.34 -11.68
C PHE A 154 -0.19 -1.37 -10.71
N ILE A 155 -1.50 -1.17 -10.87
CA ILE A 155 -2.28 -0.20 -10.07
C ILE A 155 -3.21 -0.96 -9.15
N MET A 156 -2.94 -0.92 -7.84
CA MET A 156 -3.81 -1.46 -6.82
C MET A 156 -4.95 -0.49 -6.54
N THR A 157 -6.16 -0.95 -6.75
CA THR A 157 -7.41 -0.25 -6.43
C THR A 157 -8.11 -0.91 -5.23
N SER A 158 -9.25 -0.42 -4.83
CA SER A 158 -10.16 -1.08 -3.89
C SER A 158 -11.50 -1.37 -4.56
N GLU A 159 -12.32 -2.24 -3.98
CA GLU A 159 -13.68 -2.51 -4.51
C GLU A 159 -14.48 -1.22 -4.72
N LYS A 160 -14.30 -0.22 -3.83
CA LYS A 160 -15.05 1.04 -3.88
C LYS A 160 -14.58 2.00 -4.98
N ASN A 161 -13.34 1.88 -5.46
CA ASN A 161 -12.77 2.86 -6.38
C ASN A 161 -12.23 2.27 -7.69
N ASN A 162 -12.32 0.96 -7.87
CA ASN A 162 -11.79 0.30 -9.05
C ASN A 162 -12.43 0.80 -10.34
N ASP A 163 -13.75 0.86 -10.39
CA ASP A 163 -14.48 1.24 -11.59
C ASP A 163 -14.24 2.71 -11.94
N ASP A 164 -14.29 3.60 -10.96
CA ASP A 164 -13.97 5.02 -11.14
C ASP A 164 -12.54 5.21 -11.63
N THR A 165 -11.58 4.51 -10.99
CA THR A 165 -10.16 4.64 -11.35
C THR A 165 -9.88 4.11 -12.76
N THR A 166 -10.38 2.92 -13.09
CA THR A 166 -10.17 2.32 -14.42
C THR A 166 -10.85 3.12 -15.53
N GLN A 167 -12.05 3.66 -15.27
CA GLN A 167 -12.76 4.52 -16.21
C GLN A 167 -12.02 5.84 -16.41
N PHE A 168 -11.52 6.45 -15.33
CA PHE A 168 -10.77 7.70 -15.38
C PHE A 168 -9.50 7.59 -16.22
N PHE A 169 -8.75 6.49 -16.08
CA PHE A 169 -7.58 6.23 -16.93
C PHE A 169 -7.96 6.10 -18.40
N LYS A 170 -9.07 5.43 -18.73
CA LYS A 170 -9.56 5.27 -20.11
C LYS A 170 -10.00 6.62 -20.71
N GLU A 171 -10.72 7.43 -19.95
CA GLU A 171 -11.21 8.74 -20.38
C GLU A 171 -10.06 9.73 -20.65
N HIS A 172 -8.92 9.56 -19.96
CA HIS A 172 -7.74 10.41 -20.16
C HIS A 172 -6.65 9.72 -21.00
N ASP A 173 -7.03 8.71 -21.81
CA ASP A 173 -6.09 7.96 -22.67
C ASP A 173 -4.80 7.53 -21.93
N TYR A 174 -4.98 7.02 -20.69
CA TYR A 174 -3.91 6.60 -19.78
C TYR A 174 -2.84 7.69 -19.56
N PHE A 175 -3.19 8.97 -19.72
CA PHE A 175 -2.28 10.10 -19.64
C PHE A 175 -1.07 9.99 -20.59
N GLY A 176 -1.28 9.38 -21.77
CA GLY A 176 -0.25 9.09 -22.76
C GLY A 176 0.64 7.88 -22.47
N TYR A 177 0.38 7.16 -21.38
CA TYR A 177 1.09 5.90 -21.09
C TYR A 177 0.57 4.76 -21.97
N ASN A 178 1.44 3.82 -22.37
CA ASN A 178 1.02 2.67 -23.15
C ASN A 178 0.09 1.76 -22.31
N LYS A 179 -1.18 1.69 -22.70
CA LYS A 179 -2.21 0.89 -22.01
C LYS A 179 -1.88 -0.59 -21.88
N ASP A 180 -1.07 -1.15 -22.79
CA ASP A 180 -0.68 -2.56 -22.76
C ASP A 180 0.34 -2.88 -21.64
N TYR A 181 0.88 -1.84 -21.02
CA TYR A 181 1.77 -1.90 -19.85
C TYR A 181 1.10 -1.44 -18.56
N VAL A 182 -0.24 -1.21 -18.54
CA VAL A 182 -1.00 -0.81 -17.35
C VAL A 182 -1.94 -1.93 -16.92
N PHE A 183 -1.76 -2.42 -15.69
CA PHE A 183 -2.52 -3.54 -15.13
C PHE A 183 -3.21 -3.11 -13.83
N PHE A 184 -4.52 -3.27 -13.75
CA PHE A 184 -5.29 -2.96 -12.53
C PHE A 184 -5.57 -4.25 -11.76
N PHE A 185 -5.51 -4.15 -10.44
CA PHE A 185 -5.94 -5.22 -9.55
C PHE A 185 -6.60 -4.65 -8.30
N VAL A 186 -7.53 -5.41 -7.73
CA VAL A 186 -8.29 -4.96 -6.57
C VAL A 186 -7.66 -5.53 -5.30
N GLN A 187 -7.48 -4.66 -4.31
CA GLN A 187 -7.02 -5.01 -2.98
C GLN A 187 -7.98 -5.99 -2.30
N GLU A 188 -7.45 -6.97 -1.58
CA GLU A 188 -8.25 -7.88 -0.78
C GLU A 188 -8.97 -7.16 0.35
N MET A 189 -10.10 -7.74 0.75
CA MET A 189 -10.95 -7.23 1.82
C MET A 189 -10.82 -8.09 3.07
N ALA A 190 -10.87 -7.46 4.24
CA ALA A 190 -10.95 -8.12 5.54
C ALA A 190 -12.31 -7.83 6.19
N PRO A 191 -12.83 -8.73 7.03
CA PRO A 191 -14.08 -8.49 7.75
C PRO A 191 -13.93 -7.33 8.73
N SER A 192 -15.00 -6.58 8.95
CA SER A 192 -15.11 -5.65 10.08
C SER A 192 -15.93 -6.31 11.17
N VAL A 193 -15.46 -6.29 12.41
CA VAL A 193 -16.03 -7.06 13.51
C VAL A 193 -16.35 -6.19 14.72
N SER A 194 -17.35 -6.60 15.49
CA SER A 194 -17.64 -6.04 16.82
C SER A 194 -16.56 -6.42 17.83
N TYR A 195 -16.61 -5.83 19.03
CA TYR A 195 -15.67 -6.16 20.11
C TYR A 195 -15.78 -7.61 20.62
N ASP A 196 -16.94 -8.24 20.44
CA ASP A 196 -17.18 -9.65 20.76
C ASP A 196 -16.90 -10.60 19.57
N GLY A 197 -16.29 -10.09 18.50
CA GLY A 197 -15.83 -10.87 17.36
C GLY A 197 -16.91 -11.24 16.35
N LYS A 198 -18.09 -10.62 16.39
CA LYS A 198 -19.13 -10.84 15.38
C LYS A 198 -18.86 -9.97 14.16
N ILE A 199 -18.85 -10.60 12.96
CA ILE A 199 -18.72 -9.87 11.70
C ILE A 199 -19.97 -9.03 11.49
N TYR A 200 -19.77 -7.74 11.23
CA TYR A 200 -20.86 -6.82 10.91
C TYR A 200 -21.43 -7.05 9.52
N MET A 201 -22.69 -6.67 9.32
CA MET A 201 -23.34 -6.60 8.01
C MET A 201 -23.61 -5.13 7.63
N GLU A 202 -23.41 -4.79 6.36
CA GLU A 202 -23.80 -3.48 5.78
C GLU A 202 -25.17 -3.55 5.08
N GLY A 203 -25.80 -4.73 5.01
CA GLY A 203 -27.09 -4.96 4.40
C GLY A 203 -27.42 -6.46 4.44
N LYS A 204 -28.66 -6.85 4.10
CA LYS A 204 -29.12 -8.25 4.18
C LYS A 204 -28.26 -9.22 3.35
N ALA A 205 -27.71 -8.76 2.24
CA ALA A 205 -26.86 -9.54 1.34
C ALA A 205 -25.40 -9.03 1.30
N LYS A 206 -25.01 -8.15 2.25
CA LYS A 206 -23.71 -7.51 2.21
C LYS A 206 -23.02 -7.54 3.56
N LEU A 207 -21.85 -8.15 3.60
CA LEU A 207 -20.96 -8.16 4.76
C LEU A 207 -20.27 -6.80 4.92
N SER A 208 -20.02 -6.41 6.16
CA SER A 208 -19.16 -5.27 6.45
C SER A 208 -17.71 -5.70 6.29
N THR A 209 -17.09 -5.19 5.25
CA THR A 209 -15.67 -5.43 4.95
C THR A 209 -14.93 -4.12 4.74
N SER A 210 -13.63 -4.16 4.90
CA SER A 210 -12.75 -3.04 4.58
C SER A 210 -11.49 -3.56 3.88
N PRO A 211 -10.81 -2.71 3.08
CA PRO A 211 -9.50 -3.07 2.56
C PRO A 211 -8.59 -3.58 3.67
N ASN A 212 -7.90 -4.70 3.41
CA ASN A 212 -7.03 -5.37 4.38
C ASN A 212 -5.69 -4.65 4.63
N GLY A 213 -5.57 -3.39 4.22
CA GLY A 213 -4.34 -2.60 4.34
C GLY A 213 -3.43 -2.71 3.12
N ASN A 214 -2.48 -1.80 3.03
CA ASN A 214 -1.59 -1.70 1.87
C ASN A 214 -0.51 -2.81 1.83
N GLY A 215 -0.31 -3.55 2.92
CA GLY A 215 0.64 -4.68 2.97
C GLY A 215 0.18 -5.92 2.18
N GLY A 216 -1.14 -6.08 1.99
CA GLY A 216 -1.70 -7.16 1.18
C GLY A 216 -1.57 -6.98 -0.34
N TRP A 217 -0.80 -6.01 -0.81
CA TRP A 217 -0.70 -5.68 -2.24
C TRP A 217 -0.18 -6.85 -3.09
N PHE A 218 0.83 -7.60 -2.60
CA PHE A 218 1.44 -8.68 -3.39
C PHE A 218 0.54 -9.90 -3.46
N SER A 219 -0.14 -10.28 -2.38
CA SER A 219 -1.15 -11.35 -2.38
C SER A 219 -2.35 -10.99 -3.27
N SER A 220 -2.81 -9.74 -3.23
CA SER A 220 -3.88 -9.24 -4.10
C SER A 220 -3.49 -9.28 -5.57
N LEU A 221 -2.25 -8.91 -5.91
CA LEU A 221 -1.68 -8.98 -7.26
C LEU A 221 -1.62 -10.46 -7.73
N ALA A 222 -1.16 -11.36 -6.86
CA ALA A 222 -1.10 -12.79 -7.14
C ALA A 222 -2.49 -13.39 -7.39
N LYS A 223 -3.48 -13.07 -6.54
CA LYS A 223 -4.88 -13.51 -6.72
C LYS A 223 -5.52 -12.97 -8.00
N ALA A 224 -5.11 -11.79 -8.44
CA ALA A 224 -5.53 -11.24 -9.73
C ALA A 224 -4.92 -11.98 -10.94
N GLY A 225 -4.02 -12.96 -10.72
CA GLY A 225 -3.33 -13.72 -11.77
C GLY A 225 -2.23 -12.93 -12.49
N LEU A 226 -1.71 -11.88 -11.86
CA LEU A 226 -0.70 -11.02 -12.47
C LEU A 226 0.74 -11.51 -12.24
N LEU A 227 0.97 -12.57 -11.45
CA LEU A 227 2.29 -13.19 -11.32
C LEU A 227 2.76 -13.79 -12.64
N ASP A 228 1.86 -14.46 -13.38
CA ASP A 228 2.18 -14.99 -14.71
C ASP A 228 2.61 -13.86 -15.66
N LYS A 229 2.00 -12.66 -15.51
CA LYS A 229 2.35 -11.49 -16.32
C LYS A 229 3.70 -10.91 -15.95
N ILE A 230 4.05 -10.91 -14.66
CA ILE A 230 5.37 -10.52 -14.16
C ILE A 230 6.46 -11.43 -14.75
N ASP A 231 6.23 -12.75 -14.73
CA ASP A 231 7.14 -13.75 -15.30
C ASP A 231 7.26 -13.60 -16.82
N GLU A 232 6.13 -13.44 -17.54
CA GLU A 232 6.10 -13.23 -19.00
C GLU A 232 6.92 -12.00 -19.41
N LEU A 233 6.84 -10.91 -18.63
CA LEU A 233 7.56 -9.67 -18.90
C LEU A 233 9.01 -9.70 -18.42
N GLY A 234 9.44 -10.72 -17.67
CA GLY A 234 10.78 -10.84 -17.12
C GLY A 234 11.08 -9.91 -15.96
N VAL A 235 10.05 -9.42 -15.24
CA VAL A 235 10.21 -8.47 -14.13
C VAL A 235 10.84 -9.17 -12.93
N GLU A 236 11.98 -8.68 -12.49
CA GLU A 236 12.72 -9.17 -11.32
C GLU A 236 12.56 -8.27 -10.08
N TRP A 237 12.19 -7.01 -10.29
CA TRP A 237 12.07 -5.99 -9.25
C TRP A 237 10.75 -5.23 -9.35
N LEU A 238 10.10 -4.99 -8.21
CA LEU A 238 8.89 -4.19 -8.13
C LEU A 238 9.14 -2.97 -7.24
N ASN A 239 9.03 -1.78 -7.83
CA ASN A 239 9.06 -0.53 -7.07
C ASN A 239 7.65 -0.18 -6.62
N VAL A 240 7.41 -0.20 -5.31
CA VAL A 240 6.10 0.00 -4.68
C VAL A 240 6.03 1.38 -4.04
N PHE A 241 4.98 2.13 -4.33
CA PHE A 241 4.81 3.51 -3.84
C PHE A 241 3.34 3.89 -3.69
N SER A 242 3.10 4.92 -2.88
CA SER A 242 1.74 5.40 -2.59
C SER A 242 1.30 6.50 -3.56
N VAL A 243 -0.01 6.55 -3.83
CA VAL A 243 -0.64 7.59 -4.67
C VAL A 243 -0.57 8.99 -4.05
N ASP A 244 -0.29 9.12 -2.76
CA ASP A 244 -0.43 10.40 -2.06
C ASP A 244 0.77 11.35 -2.19
N ASN A 245 1.92 10.89 -2.62
CA ASN A 245 3.11 11.72 -2.77
C ASN A 245 3.30 12.16 -4.23
N VAL A 246 2.94 13.40 -4.55
CA VAL A 246 2.96 13.96 -5.91
C VAL A 246 4.35 14.08 -6.53
N LEU A 247 5.41 14.17 -5.71
CA LEU A 247 6.81 14.25 -6.15
C LEU A 247 7.51 12.89 -6.23
N GLN A 248 6.77 11.78 -6.10
CA GLN A 248 7.34 10.43 -6.20
C GLN A 248 8.21 10.28 -7.46
N LYS A 249 9.43 9.82 -7.30
CA LYS A 249 10.24 9.28 -8.40
C LYS A 249 10.14 7.76 -8.37
N MET A 250 9.35 7.24 -9.30
CA MET A 250 9.08 5.82 -9.46
C MET A 250 10.12 5.21 -10.38
N ALA A 251 10.47 3.95 -10.11
CA ALA A 251 11.48 3.21 -10.87
C ALA A 251 12.77 4.03 -11.09
N ASP A 252 13.14 4.84 -10.10
CA ASP A 252 14.31 5.74 -10.15
C ASP A 252 15.59 4.92 -10.44
N PRO A 253 16.25 5.13 -11.59
CA PRO A 253 17.40 4.31 -11.98
C PRO A 253 18.54 4.34 -10.95
N VAL A 254 18.76 5.49 -10.28
CA VAL A 254 19.82 5.60 -9.28
C VAL A 254 19.53 4.74 -8.06
N PHE A 255 18.27 4.73 -7.61
CA PHE A 255 17.82 3.89 -6.49
C PHE A 255 17.84 2.40 -6.84
N VAL A 256 17.34 2.06 -8.03
CA VAL A 256 17.35 0.68 -8.55
C VAL A 256 18.78 0.16 -8.64
N GLY A 257 19.67 0.92 -9.27
CA GLY A 257 21.07 0.53 -9.43
C GLY A 257 21.83 0.41 -8.12
N ALA A 258 21.63 1.34 -7.19
CA ALA A 258 22.23 1.27 -5.86
C ALA A 258 21.77 0.02 -5.09
N THR A 259 20.48 -0.33 -5.17
CA THR A 259 19.95 -1.52 -4.50
C THR A 259 20.51 -2.81 -5.09
N ILE A 260 20.62 -2.89 -6.41
CA ILE A 260 21.20 -4.04 -7.12
C ILE A 260 22.70 -4.17 -6.78
N GLU A 261 23.48 -3.08 -6.86
CA GLU A 261 24.91 -3.10 -6.56
C GLU A 261 25.20 -3.50 -5.12
N ALA A 262 24.36 -3.05 -4.18
CA ALA A 262 24.49 -3.42 -2.78
C ALA A 262 24.17 -4.90 -2.49
N GLY A 263 23.65 -5.65 -3.47
CA GLY A 263 23.19 -7.03 -3.29
C GLY A 263 22.02 -7.17 -2.31
N CYS A 264 21.26 -6.08 -2.11
CA CYS A 264 20.11 -6.08 -1.25
C CYS A 264 18.87 -6.62 -1.98
N VAL A 265 18.03 -7.39 -1.28
CA VAL A 265 16.75 -7.90 -1.81
C VAL A 265 15.61 -6.92 -1.66
N CYS A 266 15.85 -5.85 -0.90
CA CYS A 266 14.92 -4.74 -0.69
C CYS A 266 15.69 -3.42 -0.65
N GLY A 267 15.04 -2.34 -1.10
CA GLY A 267 15.48 -0.97 -0.90
C GLY A 267 14.34 -0.12 -0.37
N SER A 268 14.65 0.87 0.45
CA SER A 268 13.71 1.86 0.96
C SER A 268 14.26 3.27 0.71
N LYS A 269 13.50 4.10 -0.01
CA LYS A 269 13.79 5.54 -0.02
C LYS A 269 13.43 6.15 1.33
N VAL A 270 14.31 6.97 1.84
CA VAL A 270 14.17 7.63 3.13
C VAL A 270 14.51 9.11 3.05
N VAL A 271 13.98 9.89 3.97
CA VAL A 271 14.33 11.31 4.14
C VAL A 271 14.91 11.52 5.53
N ALA A 272 15.92 12.38 5.64
CA ALA A 272 16.37 12.84 6.95
C ALA A 272 15.22 13.55 7.67
N LYS A 273 15.02 13.25 8.97
CA LYS A 273 14.00 13.90 9.79
C LYS A 273 14.24 15.41 9.84
N ALA A 274 13.18 16.17 9.67
CA ALA A 274 13.23 17.63 9.78
C ALA A 274 13.31 18.10 11.25
N ASP A 275 12.76 17.28 12.17
CA ASP A 275 12.73 17.51 13.60
C ASP A 275 12.78 16.15 14.34
N PRO A 276 13.45 16.05 15.51
CA PRO A 276 13.50 14.79 16.26
C PRO A 276 12.11 14.18 16.54
N ASN A 277 11.10 15.03 16.78
CA ASN A 277 9.72 14.61 17.09
C ASN A 277 8.82 14.46 15.84
N GLU A 278 9.38 14.49 14.64
CA GLU A 278 8.61 14.30 13.42
C GLU A 278 7.86 12.97 13.44
N LYS A 279 6.56 13.02 13.13
CA LYS A 279 5.67 11.86 13.13
C LYS A 279 5.80 11.04 11.85
N VAL A 280 6.91 10.32 11.74
CA VAL A 280 7.25 9.46 10.61
C VAL A 280 7.84 8.15 11.13
N GLY A 281 7.52 7.02 10.49
CA GLY A 281 8.16 5.74 10.75
C GLY A 281 9.64 5.79 10.34
N VAL A 282 10.53 5.25 11.16
CA VAL A 282 11.97 5.28 10.95
C VAL A 282 12.50 3.89 10.59
N LEU A 283 13.29 3.81 9.52
CA LEU A 283 13.97 2.58 9.15
C LEU A 283 15.08 2.27 10.17
N CYS A 284 15.07 1.04 10.68
CA CYS A 284 15.97 0.59 11.73
C CYS A 284 16.30 -0.91 11.56
N LEU A 285 17.07 -1.45 12.47
CA LEU A 285 17.21 -2.91 12.65
C LEU A 285 16.41 -3.34 13.88
N GLU A 286 15.78 -4.51 13.79
CA GLU A 286 15.12 -5.21 14.89
C GLU A 286 15.69 -6.63 14.96
N ASP A 287 16.40 -6.94 16.03
CA ASP A 287 17.15 -8.19 16.19
C ASP A 287 18.07 -8.47 14.98
N GLY A 288 18.70 -7.42 14.44
CA GLY A 288 19.62 -7.48 13.32
C GLY A 288 18.95 -7.57 11.93
N LYS A 289 17.63 -7.57 11.83
CA LYS A 289 16.88 -7.54 10.56
C LYS A 289 16.31 -6.14 10.26
N PRO A 290 16.15 -5.79 8.99
CA PRO A 290 15.49 -4.53 8.64
C PRO A 290 14.09 -4.45 9.25
N SER A 291 13.74 -3.32 9.83
CA SER A 291 12.43 -3.06 10.41
C SER A 291 12.12 -1.58 10.35
N ILE A 292 10.88 -1.22 10.63
CA ILE A 292 10.45 0.16 10.76
C ILE A 292 9.85 0.31 12.17
N VAL A 293 10.35 1.31 12.90
CA VAL A 293 9.76 1.71 14.18
C VAL A 293 8.89 2.95 13.96
N GLU A 294 7.64 2.85 14.35
CA GLU A 294 6.71 3.97 14.25
C GLU A 294 7.01 5.03 15.33
N TYR A 295 6.73 6.31 15.02
CA TYR A 295 7.05 7.43 15.91
C TYR A 295 6.46 7.29 17.32
N TYR A 296 5.32 6.63 17.46
CA TYR A 296 4.65 6.40 18.77
C TYR A 296 5.24 5.21 19.55
N GLU A 297 6.08 4.40 18.91
CA GLU A 297 6.82 3.28 19.50
C GLU A 297 8.23 3.69 19.97
N MET A 298 8.72 4.86 19.54
CA MET A 298 10.04 5.36 19.87
C MET A 298 10.10 5.90 21.30
N THR A 299 11.12 5.51 22.05
CA THR A 299 11.41 6.09 23.36
C THR A 299 12.03 7.49 23.24
N ASP A 300 11.97 8.30 24.29
CA ASP A 300 12.65 9.61 24.33
C ASP A 300 14.14 9.52 24.07
N GLU A 301 14.78 8.44 24.52
CA GLU A 301 16.19 8.16 24.26
C GLU A 301 16.43 7.95 22.76
N MET A 302 15.61 7.14 22.08
CA MET A 302 15.73 6.89 20.64
C MET A 302 15.52 8.19 19.84
N ILE A 303 14.52 9.01 20.23
CA ILE A 303 14.18 10.26 19.55
C ILE A 303 15.36 11.25 19.57
N HIS A 304 16.10 11.33 20.68
CA HIS A 304 17.11 12.35 20.89
C HIS A 304 18.55 11.85 20.81
N SER A 305 18.77 10.53 20.68
CA SER A 305 20.12 9.96 20.56
C SER A 305 20.83 10.43 19.30
N LYS A 306 22.13 10.73 19.44
CA LYS A 306 22.96 11.27 18.36
C LYS A 306 24.25 10.48 18.24
N ASP A 307 24.80 10.46 17.03
CA ASP A 307 26.14 9.97 16.77
C ASP A 307 27.21 10.99 17.24
N GLU A 308 28.50 10.64 17.09
CA GLU A 308 29.65 11.48 17.43
C GLU A 308 29.72 12.79 16.61
N ASN A 309 29.01 12.87 15.48
CA ASN A 309 28.90 14.05 14.63
C ASN A 309 27.67 14.91 14.95
N GLY A 310 26.88 14.53 15.96
CA GLY A 310 25.67 15.23 16.39
C GLY A 310 24.45 14.97 15.51
N ARG A 311 24.49 13.99 14.61
CA ARG A 311 23.33 13.56 13.79
C ARG A 311 22.46 12.60 14.59
N LEU A 312 21.15 12.66 14.39
CA LEU A 312 20.23 11.71 15.00
C LEU A 312 20.57 10.27 14.58
N LEU A 313 20.61 9.34 15.51
CA LEU A 313 20.82 7.91 15.21
C LEU A 313 19.61 7.31 14.48
N TYR A 314 18.40 7.62 14.92
CA TYR A 314 17.14 7.22 14.27
C TYR A 314 16.65 8.36 13.37
N ASN A 315 17.38 8.65 12.30
CA ASN A 315 17.20 9.85 11.47
C ASN A 315 16.36 9.62 10.21
N TYR A 316 16.27 8.40 9.70
CA TYR A 316 15.82 8.15 8.34
C TYR A 316 14.36 7.73 8.29
N GLY A 317 13.47 8.71 8.03
CA GLY A 317 12.04 8.53 7.89
C GLY A 317 11.67 7.89 6.55
N VAL A 318 10.82 6.87 6.57
CA VAL A 318 10.35 6.18 5.36
C VAL A 318 9.26 6.99 4.65
N ILE A 319 9.28 7.00 3.32
CA ILE A 319 8.35 7.78 2.49
C ILE A 319 7.40 6.93 1.64
N LEU A 320 7.30 5.64 1.97
CA LEU A 320 6.53 4.65 1.23
C LEU A 320 6.94 4.61 -0.26
N ASN A 321 8.22 4.39 -0.48
CA ASN A 321 8.79 4.09 -1.78
C ASN A 321 9.84 2.99 -1.58
N TYR A 322 9.44 1.76 -1.91
CA TYR A 322 10.21 0.55 -1.68
C TYR A 322 10.53 -0.14 -2.98
N LEU A 323 11.67 -0.80 -3.06
CA LEU A 323 12.04 -1.69 -4.16
C LEU A 323 12.16 -3.10 -3.60
N PHE A 324 11.44 -4.06 -4.15
CA PHE A 324 11.45 -5.45 -3.72
C PHE A 324 11.87 -6.38 -4.83
N ASN A 325 12.71 -7.36 -4.50
CA ASN A 325 13.02 -8.46 -5.41
C ASN A 325 11.84 -9.45 -5.49
N VAL A 326 11.35 -9.72 -6.71
CA VAL A 326 10.17 -10.57 -6.95
C VAL A 326 10.35 -11.98 -6.42
N LYS A 327 11.54 -12.56 -6.60
CA LYS A 327 11.85 -13.91 -6.10
C LYS A 327 11.73 -13.99 -4.57
N THR A 328 12.19 -12.95 -3.87
CA THR A 328 12.06 -12.86 -2.40
C THR A 328 10.60 -12.69 -2.00
N LEU A 329 9.84 -11.80 -2.68
CA LEU A 329 8.40 -11.64 -2.43
C LEU A 329 7.63 -12.96 -2.60
N THR A 330 7.92 -13.71 -3.67
CA THR A 330 7.28 -15.01 -3.92
C THR A 330 7.61 -16.03 -2.83
N LYS A 331 8.85 -16.01 -2.31
CA LYS A 331 9.27 -16.90 -1.22
C LYS A 331 8.50 -16.62 0.08
N ILE A 332 8.33 -15.35 0.43
CA ILE A 332 7.66 -14.94 1.68
C ILE A 332 6.13 -14.86 1.56
N MET A 333 5.56 -14.96 0.36
CA MET A 333 4.13 -14.78 0.12
C MET A 333 3.23 -15.69 0.98
N ASN A 334 3.73 -16.88 1.34
CA ASN A 334 3.02 -17.84 2.18
C ASN A 334 3.45 -17.77 3.65
N GLU A 335 4.33 -16.85 4.01
CA GLU A 335 4.72 -16.61 5.39
C GLU A 335 3.69 -15.71 6.09
N TYR A 336 3.55 -15.90 7.40
CA TYR A 336 2.65 -15.05 8.19
C TYR A 336 3.19 -13.61 8.27
N MET A 337 2.42 -12.68 7.72
CA MET A 337 2.66 -11.25 7.90
C MET A 337 1.84 -10.73 9.09
N PRO A 338 2.42 -9.94 9.99
CA PRO A 338 1.70 -9.36 11.13
C PRO A 338 0.44 -8.61 10.66
N THR A 339 -0.68 -8.90 11.30
CA THR A 339 -1.93 -8.19 11.04
C THR A 339 -2.23 -7.26 12.21
N HIS A 340 -2.39 -5.99 11.92
CA HIS A 340 -2.73 -4.97 12.91
C HIS A 340 -4.23 -4.93 13.12
N VAL A 341 -4.64 -4.99 14.38
CA VAL A 341 -6.05 -4.88 14.79
C VAL A 341 -6.29 -3.44 15.24
N VAL A 342 -7.18 -2.74 14.56
CA VAL A 342 -7.40 -1.30 14.76
C VAL A 342 -8.86 -1.01 15.13
N GLU A 343 -9.07 -0.29 16.22
CA GLU A 343 -10.41 0.17 16.62
C GLU A 343 -10.94 1.23 15.64
N LYS A 344 -12.17 1.08 15.20
CA LYS A 344 -12.82 2.00 14.26
C LYS A 344 -14.30 2.18 14.56
N LYS A 345 -14.84 3.32 14.08
CA LYS A 345 -16.29 3.55 13.95
C LYS A 345 -16.76 2.81 12.70
N ILE A 346 -17.48 1.73 12.88
CA ILE A 346 -17.91 0.83 11.82
C ILE A 346 -19.42 0.95 11.67
N PRO A 347 -19.94 1.52 10.57
CA PRO A 347 -21.36 1.47 10.27
C PRO A 347 -21.80 0.02 10.07
N TYR A 348 -22.97 -0.34 10.58
CA TYR A 348 -23.50 -1.69 10.46
C TYR A 348 -25.04 -1.70 10.42
N MET A 349 -25.61 -2.76 9.91
CA MET A 349 -27.05 -3.02 9.94
C MET A 349 -27.42 -3.69 11.28
N ALA A 350 -28.28 -3.04 12.06
CA ALA A 350 -28.81 -3.60 13.29
C ALA A 350 -29.81 -4.73 13.00
N GLU A 351 -30.21 -5.50 14.02
CA GLU A 351 -31.15 -6.62 13.89
C GLU A 351 -32.53 -6.23 13.33
N ASP A 352 -32.93 -4.96 13.55
CA ASP A 352 -34.18 -4.40 13.01
C ASP A 352 -34.05 -3.94 11.54
N GLY A 353 -32.87 -4.13 10.91
CA GLY A 353 -32.57 -3.76 9.54
C GLY A 353 -32.18 -2.28 9.33
N GLN A 354 -32.09 -1.48 10.40
CA GLN A 354 -31.66 -0.08 10.30
C GLN A 354 -30.15 0.04 10.24
N MET A 355 -29.68 0.99 9.43
CA MET A 355 -28.24 1.33 9.38
C MET A 355 -27.83 2.21 10.54
N MET A 356 -26.99 1.66 11.39
CA MET A 356 -26.35 2.38 12.50
C MET A 356 -25.06 3.06 12.06
N LYS A 357 -24.84 4.29 12.51
CA LYS A 357 -23.61 5.06 12.30
C LYS A 357 -23.04 5.47 13.65
N PRO A 358 -22.16 4.67 14.25
CA PRO A 358 -21.61 4.93 15.57
C PRO A 358 -20.82 6.24 15.63
N GLU A 359 -20.96 6.99 16.72
CA GLU A 359 -20.17 8.20 16.99
C GLU A 359 -18.84 7.88 17.66
N GLU A 360 -18.73 6.71 18.31
CA GLU A 360 -17.52 6.20 18.94
C GLU A 360 -17.08 4.88 18.29
N PRO A 361 -15.80 4.45 18.44
CA PRO A 361 -15.34 3.14 18.00
C PRO A 361 -16.23 2.03 18.59
N ASN A 362 -16.62 1.08 17.76
CA ASN A 362 -17.53 0.00 18.12
C ASN A 362 -17.03 -1.40 17.69
N GLY A 363 -15.82 -1.48 17.16
CA GLY A 363 -15.27 -2.74 16.73
C GLY A 363 -13.90 -2.59 16.06
N TYR A 364 -13.45 -3.68 15.48
CA TYR A 364 -12.12 -3.84 14.92
C TYR A 364 -12.12 -3.98 13.40
N LYS A 365 -11.06 -3.47 12.77
CA LYS A 365 -10.63 -3.74 11.41
C LYS A 365 -9.23 -4.36 11.43
N PHE A 366 -8.93 -5.13 10.40
CA PHE A 366 -7.66 -5.82 10.24
C PHE A 366 -6.88 -5.17 9.10
N GLU A 367 -5.64 -4.77 9.37
CA GLU A 367 -4.81 -4.07 8.41
C GLU A 367 -3.41 -4.72 8.31
N LEU A 368 -2.98 -5.08 7.11
CA LEU A 368 -1.62 -5.44 6.77
C LEU A 368 -0.88 -4.19 6.31
N LEU A 369 0.32 -3.97 6.77
CA LEU A 369 1.09 -2.78 6.41
C LEU A 369 2.31 -3.17 5.57
N VAL A 370 2.55 -2.44 4.48
CA VAL A 370 3.70 -2.69 3.61
C VAL A 370 5.03 -2.55 4.35
N LEU A 371 5.05 -1.77 5.43
CA LEU A 371 6.24 -1.63 6.28
C LEU A 371 6.62 -2.95 6.98
N ASP A 372 5.65 -3.83 7.29
CA ASP A 372 5.93 -5.13 7.89
C ASP A 372 6.63 -6.09 6.91
N MET A 373 6.44 -5.89 5.60
CA MET A 373 7.17 -6.65 4.59
C MET A 373 8.67 -6.41 4.65
N ILE A 374 9.10 -5.20 5.09
CA ILE A 374 10.52 -4.88 5.27
C ILE A 374 11.16 -5.82 6.30
N ARG A 375 10.44 -6.10 7.40
CA ARG A 375 10.90 -7.02 8.46
C ARG A 375 11.06 -8.47 7.98
N MET A 376 10.34 -8.84 6.93
CA MET A 376 10.43 -10.17 6.33
C MET A 376 11.60 -10.30 5.34
N MET A 377 12.29 -9.20 5.00
CA MET A 377 13.45 -9.20 4.12
C MET A 377 14.73 -9.59 4.86
N ASP A 378 15.66 -10.24 4.17
CA ASP A 378 16.98 -10.58 4.73
C ASP A 378 17.85 -9.32 4.91
N ASN A 379 17.72 -8.34 4.03
CA ASN A 379 18.41 -7.06 4.08
C ASN A 379 17.60 -5.98 3.34
N CYS A 380 17.89 -4.71 3.62
CA CYS A 380 17.25 -3.56 2.98
C CYS A 380 18.25 -2.41 2.84
N LEU A 381 18.41 -1.88 1.63
CA LEU A 381 19.17 -0.67 1.39
C LEU A 381 18.35 0.54 1.88
N SER A 382 18.88 1.30 2.83
CA SER A 382 18.38 2.63 3.18
C SER A 382 18.98 3.65 2.21
N PHE A 383 18.14 4.30 1.39
CA PHE A 383 18.58 5.22 0.33
C PHE A 383 18.03 6.62 0.59
N GLU A 384 18.91 7.55 0.99
CA GLU A 384 18.50 8.92 1.30
C GLU A 384 18.11 9.69 0.04
N VAL A 385 16.99 10.44 0.11
CA VAL A 385 16.55 11.33 -0.96
C VAL A 385 16.36 12.75 -0.44
N GLU A 386 16.47 13.75 -1.34
CA GLU A 386 16.19 15.14 -1.02
C GLU A 386 14.69 15.31 -0.73
N ARG A 387 14.35 15.62 0.53
CA ARG A 387 12.96 15.79 0.98
C ARG A 387 12.14 16.69 0.06
N GLU A 388 12.66 17.87 -0.26
CA GLU A 388 11.96 18.86 -1.07
C GLU A 388 11.75 18.44 -2.53
N ARG A 389 12.50 17.44 -3.00
CA ARG A 389 12.42 16.93 -4.36
C ARG A 389 11.61 15.65 -4.54
N GLU A 390 11.42 14.88 -3.45
CA GLU A 390 10.79 13.57 -3.57
C GLU A 390 9.70 13.30 -2.54
N PHE A 391 9.44 14.23 -1.59
CA PHE A 391 8.47 14.00 -0.54
C PHE A 391 7.50 15.18 -0.37
N ALA A 392 6.36 15.10 -1.03
CA ALA A 392 5.25 16.05 -0.96
C ALA A 392 3.91 15.32 -0.81
N PRO A 393 3.67 14.65 0.33
CA PRO A 393 2.45 13.89 0.54
C PRO A 393 1.23 14.80 0.71
N ILE A 394 0.10 14.39 0.16
CA ILE A 394 -1.18 15.07 0.26
C ILE A 394 -2.11 14.21 1.12
N LYS A 395 -2.08 14.37 2.44
CA LYS A 395 -2.90 13.62 3.40
C LYS A 395 -4.05 14.42 3.97
N ASN A 396 -3.88 15.75 4.03
CA ASN A 396 -4.81 16.69 4.64
C ASN A 396 -5.25 17.76 3.62
N ARG A 397 -6.39 18.40 3.90
CA ARG A 397 -6.86 19.50 3.09
C ARG A 397 -6.01 20.76 3.29
N THR A 398 -5.59 21.03 4.53
CA THR A 398 -4.79 22.18 4.94
C THR A 398 -3.76 21.78 6.00
N GLY A 399 -2.74 22.61 6.22
CA GLY A 399 -1.69 22.38 7.21
C GLY A 399 -0.56 21.49 6.70
N VAL A 400 0.01 20.68 7.56
CA VAL A 400 1.09 19.76 7.23
C VAL A 400 0.59 18.65 6.30
N ASP A 401 1.41 18.23 5.35
CA ASP A 401 1.07 17.19 4.37
C ASP A 401 -0.24 17.50 3.62
N SER A 402 -0.41 18.76 3.18
CA SER A 402 -1.61 19.23 2.52
C SER A 402 -1.41 19.49 1.03
N LEU A 403 -2.54 19.74 0.34
CA LEU A 403 -2.50 20.17 -1.07
C LEU A 403 -1.69 21.45 -1.24
N ASP A 404 -1.79 22.42 -0.31
CA ASP A 404 -1.07 23.68 -0.40
C ASP A 404 0.45 23.48 -0.24
N THR A 405 0.88 22.70 0.75
CA THR A 405 2.31 22.39 0.93
C THR A 405 2.89 21.59 -0.24
N ALA A 406 2.10 20.70 -0.83
CA ALA A 406 2.50 19.96 -2.02
C ALA A 406 2.66 20.88 -3.24
N ARG A 407 1.74 21.83 -3.46
CA ARG A 407 1.83 22.84 -4.52
C ARG A 407 3.05 23.73 -4.38
N ASP A 408 3.38 24.15 -3.16
CA ASP A 408 4.61 24.92 -2.90
C ASP A 408 5.86 24.15 -3.31
N LEU A 409 5.93 22.85 -2.99
CA LEU A 409 7.03 22.00 -3.41
C LEU A 409 7.04 21.72 -4.91
N MET A 410 5.87 21.54 -5.55
CA MET A 410 5.78 21.40 -7.01
C MET A 410 6.32 22.65 -7.70
N LYS A 411 5.97 23.86 -7.20
CA LYS A 411 6.50 25.13 -7.70
C LYS A 411 8.00 25.25 -7.56
N LYS A 412 8.56 24.88 -6.39
CA LYS A 412 10.01 24.80 -6.17
C LYS A 412 10.69 23.87 -7.17
N ASN A 413 10.05 22.77 -7.52
CA ASN A 413 10.54 21.78 -8.49
C ASN A 413 10.25 22.16 -9.96
N LYS A 414 9.72 23.34 -10.21
CA LYS A 414 9.39 23.85 -11.55
C LYS A 414 8.43 22.97 -12.34
N ILE A 415 7.54 22.28 -11.64
CA ILE A 415 6.45 21.54 -12.26
C ILE A 415 5.40 22.57 -12.68
N GLU A 416 4.97 22.51 -13.92
CA GLU A 416 3.88 23.36 -14.44
C GLU A 416 2.52 22.75 -14.08
N PHE A 417 1.68 23.48 -13.34
CA PHE A 417 0.38 22.99 -12.86
C PHE A 417 -0.68 24.09 -12.73
#